data_dc6d86b5715d10cc1c61f98ddd5729a5
#
_entry.id   dc6d86b5715d10cc1c61f98ddd5729a5
#
_cell.length_a   1.000
_cell.length_b   1.000
_cell.length_c   1.000
_cell.angle_alpha   90.00
_cell.angle_beta   90.00
_cell.angle_gamma   90.00
#
_symmetry.space_group_name_H-M   'P 1'
#
loop_
_entity.id
_entity.type
_entity.pdbx_description
1 polymer ?
#
loop_
_entity_poly.entity_id
_entity_poly.type
_entity_poly.pdbx_seq_one_letter_code
_entity_poly.pdbx_strand_id
1 'polypeptide(L)'
;MSVERRRPKKYVLTIILGILVIILGYTSYRKYSLAGGIDYNEHLKNTAVTVNDTKLTFEDLAFYVVYEEQKVEQDALVYNPSNTNKYWNLHVDGQFIRITARDSAMQMAIHDEIFYQMAVKENTELTEDEIKYAKNTQADFESDMEDFGQTDKLNVKQSVYNDTIMKIALAQKYQEIYAQMNGVSVDAYNFDGDSYKKLLKKNSYKINKRLWKNVRFGKVSLH
;
A
#
# COMPACT_ATOMS: atom_id res chain seq x y z
N MET A 1 23.11 63.64 29.49
CA MET A 1 23.42 62.19 29.50
C MET A 1 22.63 61.51 28.40
N SER A 2 23.26 61.26 27.29
CA SER A 2 22.65 60.54 26.14
C SER A 2 22.86 59.05 26.33
N VAL A 3 21.77 58.31 26.54
CA VAL A 3 21.81 56.86 26.61
C VAL A 3 21.89 56.31 25.20
N GLU A 4 23.07 55.83 24.85
CA GLU A 4 23.31 55.11 23.57
C GLU A 4 22.60 53.80 23.55
N ARG A 5 21.48 53.68 22.82
CA ARG A 5 20.76 52.41 22.58
C ARG A 5 21.63 51.52 21.69
N ARG A 6 22.36 50.60 22.28
CA ARG A 6 23.08 49.54 21.57
C ARG A 6 22.10 48.68 20.73
N ARG A 7 22.43 48.60 19.45
CA ARG A 7 21.59 47.93 18.43
C ARG A 7 21.53 46.41 18.60
N PRO A 8 20.40 45.81 18.97
CA PRO A 8 20.24 44.33 19.08
C PRO A 8 20.17 43.63 17.72
N LYS A 9 20.14 44.39 16.59
CA LYS A 9 19.87 43.87 15.26
C LYS A 9 20.88 42.84 14.71
N LYS A 10 22.15 42.90 15.10
CA LYS A 10 23.16 41.96 14.60
C LYS A 10 22.98 40.55 15.18
N TYR A 11 22.72 40.42 16.47
CA TYR A 11 22.52 39.12 17.12
C TYR A 11 21.20 38.44 16.70
N VAL A 12 20.14 39.21 16.51
CA VAL A 12 18.85 38.70 16.00
C VAL A 12 19.04 38.14 14.59
N LEU A 13 19.78 38.81 13.71
CA LEU A 13 20.04 38.32 12.37
C LEU A 13 20.85 37.00 12.39
N THR A 14 21.87 36.92 13.26
CA THR A 14 22.70 35.70 13.41
C THR A 14 21.86 34.50 13.94
N ILE A 15 20.98 34.75 14.88
CA ILE A 15 20.05 33.71 15.42
C ILE A 15 19.10 33.25 14.32
N ILE A 16 18.49 34.14 13.55
CA ILE A 16 17.59 33.79 12.44
C ILE A 16 18.35 32.98 11.38
N LEU A 17 19.59 33.38 11.04
CA LEU A 17 20.43 32.63 10.07
C LEU A 17 20.75 31.21 10.60
N GLY A 18 21.07 31.08 11.88
CA GLY A 18 21.30 29.80 12.55
C GLY A 18 20.08 28.88 12.50
N ILE A 19 18.90 29.42 12.80
CA ILE A 19 17.63 28.66 12.72
C ILE A 19 17.35 28.25 11.28
N LEU A 20 17.57 29.12 10.29
CA LEU A 20 17.38 28.79 8.87
C LEU A 20 18.30 27.64 8.42
N VAL A 21 19.57 27.66 8.83
CA VAL A 21 20.53 26.58 8.53
C VAL A 21 20.10 25.27 9.15
N ILE A 22 19.60 25.28 10.41
CA ILE A 22 19.09 24.10 11.08
C ILE A 22 17.85 23.55 10.36
N ILE A 23 16.90 24.41 9.96
CA ILE A 23 15.71 24.02 9.21
C ILE A 23 16.09 23.44 7.84
N LEU A 24 17.00 24.08 7.11
CA LEU A 24 17.49 23.59 5.81
C LEU A 24 18.25 22.27 5.96
N GLY A 25 19.10 22.16 6.98
CA GLY A 25 19.80 20.91 7.30
C GLY A 25 18.83 19.78 7.65
N TYR A 26 17.84 20.03 8.50
CA TYR A 26 16.81 19.07 8.87
C TYR A 26 15.93 18.66 7.68
N THR A 27 15.50 19.61 6.84
CA THR A 27 14.69 19.31 5.66
C THR A 27 15.48 18.52 4.60
N SER A 28 16.77 18.84 4.43
CA SER A 28 17.67 18.12 3.53
C SER A 28 17.97 16.71 4.04
N TYR A 29 18.28 16.55 5.32
CA TYR A 29 18.44 15.27 5.97
C TYR A 29 17.19 14.41 5.85
N ARG A 30 16.01 14.99 6.12
CA ARG A 30 14.72 14.30 5.98
C ARG A 30 14.44 13.88 4.54
N LYS A 31 14.73 14.74 3.54
CA LYS A 31 14.62 14.36 2.13
C LYS A 31 15.56 13.23 1.76
N TYR A 32 16.80 13.26 2.23
CA TYR A 32 17.78 12.20 1.98
C TYR A 32 17.41 10.90 2.68
N SER A 33 16.99 10.95 3.93
CA SER A 33 16.51 9.80 4.69
C SER A 33 15.27 9.16 4.04
N LEU A 34 14.33 9.96 3.52
CA LEU A 34 13.14 9.48 2.83
C LEU A 34 13.39 9.09 1.37
N ALA A 35 14.54 9.42 0.79
CA ALA A 35 14.90 8.98 -0.57
C ALA A 35 15.06 7.45 -0.66
N GLY A 36 15.37 6.78 0.47
CA GLY A 36 15.36 5.33 0.60
C GLY A 36 13.99 4.70 0.79
N GLY A 37 12.96 5.50 1.07
CA GLY A 37 11.65 5.02 1.52
C GLY A 37 11.57 4.92 3.04
N ILE A 38 10.43 4.46 3.55
CA ILE A 38 10.27 4.09 4.96
C ILE A 38 10.63 2.62 5.17
N ASP A 39 11.09 2.26 6.35
CA ASP A 39 11.12 0.86 6.77
C ASP A 39 9.69 0.40 7.04
N TYR A 40 9.22 -0.55 6.25
CA TYR A 40 7.85 -1.05 6.34
C TYR A 40 7.60 -1.75 7.68
N ASN A 41 8.60 -2.48 8.18
CA ASN A 41 8.50 -3.23 9.43
C ASN A 41 8.32 -2.33 10.67
N GLU A 42 8.90 -1.13 10.66
CA GLU A 42 8.69 -0.15 11.75
C GLU A 42 7.26 0.41 11.79
N HIS A 43 6.50 0.21 10.72
CA HIS A 43 5.17 0.81 10.57
C HIS A 43 4.02 -0.19 10.56
N LEU A 44 4.27 -1.50 10.76
CA LEU A 44 3.26 -2.56 10.68
C LEU A 44 1.96 -2.26 11.45
N LYS A 45 2.07 -1.69 12.63
CA LYS A 45 0.90 -1.36 13.49
C LYS A 45 0.27 0.01 13.19
N ASN A 46 0.86 0.81 12.31
CA ASN A 46 0.27 2.08 11.91
C ASN A 46 -0.89 1.87 10.95
N THR A 47 -1.92 2.69 11.05
CA THR A 47 -3.01 2.71 10.07
C THR A 47 -2.49 3.18 8.72
N ALA A 48 -2.66 2.36 7.69
CA ALA A 48 -2.35 2.68 6.29
C ALA A 48 -3.53 3.35 5.59
N VAL A 49 -4.72 2.80 5.80
CA VAL A 49 -5.98 3.34 5.26
C VAL A 49 -7.13 3.06 6.23
N THR A 50 -8.12 3.95 6.25
CA THR A 50 -9.41 3.71 6.89
C THR A 50 -10.45 3.64 5.79
N VAL A 51 -11.25 2.56 5.74
CA VAL A 51 -12.34 2.37 4.79
C VAL A 51 -13.64 2.32 5.59
N ASN A 52 -14.52 3.26 5.35
CA ASN A 52 -15.65 3.56 6.23
C ASN A 52 -15.14 3.72 7.69
N ASP A 53 -15.53 2.84 8.60
CA ASP A 53 -15.08 2.88 10.00
C ASP A 53 -13.94 1.88 10.31
N THR A 54 -13.56 1.04 9.36
CA THR A 54 -12.52 0.01 9.53
C THR A 54 -11.14 0.56 9.23
N LYS A 55 -10.21 0.39 10.17
CA LYS A 55 -8.80 0.76 10.01
C LYS A 55 -8.02 -0.46 9.54
N LEU A 56 -7.38 -0.35 8.39
CA LEU A 56 -6.39 -1.31 7.90
C LEU A 56 -4.99 -0.77 8.22
N THR A 57 -4.19 -1.58 8.86
CA THR A 57 -2.80 -1.29 9.20
C THR A 57 -1.86 -1.63 8.04
N PHE A 58 -0.58 -1.28 8.17
CA PHE A 58 0.43 -1.75 7.21
C PHE A 58 0.58 -3.28 7.25
N GLU A 59 0.37 -3.91 8.41
CA GLU A 59 0.35 -5.37 8.53
C GLU A 59 -0.80 -5.99 7.73
N ASP A 60 -2.01 -5.40 7.77
CA ASP A 60 -3.15 -5.85 6.98
C ASP A 60 -2.94 -5.66 5.46
N LEU A 61 -2.09 -4.71 5.07
CA LEU A 61 -1.75 -4.48 3.66
C LEU A 61 -0.56 -5.31 3.17
N ALA A 62 0.10 -6.08 4.03
CA ALA A 62 1.32 -6.82 3.67
C ALA A 62 1.11 -7.79 2.50
N PHE A 63 -0.04 -8.48 2.45
CA PHE A 63 -0.40 -9.35 1.33
C PHE A 63 -0.37 -8.59 -0.01
N TYR A 64 -1.05 -7.45 -0.07
CA TYR A 64 -1.15 -6.67 -1.31
C TYR A 64 0.19 -6.09 -1.75
N VAL A 65 1.06 -5.77 -0.79
CA VAL A 65 2.43 -5.29 -1.08
C VAL A 65 3.26 -6.42 -1.68
N VAL A 66 3.29 -7.58 -1.03
CA VAL A 66 4.04 -8.76 -1.49
C VAL A 66 3.55 -9.20 -2.86
N TYR A 67 2.24 -9.35 -3.03
CA TYR A 67 1.61 -9.77 -4.28
C TYR A 67 1.94 -8.83 -5.45
N GLU A 68 1.80 -7.52 -5.28
CA GLU A 68 2.14 -6.56 -6.35
C GLU A 68 3.65 -6.50 -6.61
N GLU A 69 4.49 -6.71 -5.60
CA GLU A 69 5.92 -6.79 -5.82
C GLU A 69 6.31 -8.06 -6.60
N GLN A 70 5.71 -9.23 -6.31
CA GLN A 70 5.91 -10.45 -7.09
C GLN A 70 5.52 -10.26 -8.55
N LYS A 71 4.31 -9.77 -8.80
CA LYS A 71 3.76 -9.55 -10.14
C LYS A 71 4.66 -8.65 -10.99
N VAL A 72 5.09 -7.51 -10.44
CA VAL A 72 5.95 -6.57 -11.17
C VAL A 72 7.37 -7.10 -11.31
N GLU A 73 7.89 -7.86 -10.33
CA GLU A 73 9.22 -8.47 -10.41
C GLU A 73 9.28 -9.57 -11.47
N GLN A 74 8.20 -10.32 -11.69
CA GLN A 74 8.11 -11.26 -12.82
C GLN A 74 8.32 -10.53 -14.16
N ASP A 75 7.63 -9.41 -14.38
CA ASP A 75 7.82 -8.58 -15.58
C ASP A 75 9.25 -8.01 -15.65
N ALA A 76 9.80 -7.59 -14.52
CA ALA A 76 11.13 -7.02 -14.42
C ALA A 76 12.23 -8.05 -14.77
N LEU A 77 12.05 -9.31 -14.35
CA LEU A 77 12.94 -10.44 -14.70
C LEU A 77 12.91 -10.74 -16.20
N VAL A 78 11.74 -10.66 -16.83
CA VAL A 78 11.61 -10.80 -18.28
C VAL A 78 12.29 -9.63 -19.02
N TYR A 79 12.12 -8.41 -18.51
CA TYR A 79 12.68 -7.21 -19.12
C TYR A 79 14.22 -7.14 -18.99
N ASN A 80 14.75 -7.39 -17.79
CA ASN A 80 16.19 -7.35 -17.53
C ASN A 80 16.55 -8.21 -16.30
N PRO A 81 16.83 -9.51 -16.48
CA PRO A 81 17.10 -10.42 -15.37
C PRO A 81 18.36 -10.08 -14.56
N SER A 82 19.31 -9.35 -15.17
CA SER A 82 20.53 -8.94 -14.48
C SER A 82 20.38 -7.66 -13.64
N ASN A 83 19.29 -6.90 -13.86
CA ASN A 83 19.03 -5.66 -13.12
C ASN A 83 17.55 -5.26 -13.20
N THR A 84 16.73 -5.89 -12.36
CA THR A 84 15.28 -5.65 -12.30
C THR A 84 14.93 -4.23 -11.86
N ASN A 85 15.82 -3.56 -11.10
CA ASN A 85 15.64 -2.16 -10.71
C ASN A 85 15.45 -1.21 -11.90
N LYS A 86 15.94 -1.56 -13.09
CA LYS A 86 15.69 -0.76 -14.29
C LYS A 86 14.21 -0.71 -14.63
N TYR A 87 13.52 -1.85 -14.56
CA TYR A 87 12.08 -1.95 -14.81
C TYR A 87 11.27 -1.14 -13.79
N TRP A 88 11.56 -1.32 -12.53
CA TRP A 88 10.91 -0.58 -11.44
C TRP A 88 11.01 0.95 -11.58
N ASN A 89 12.03 1.42 -12.29
CA ASN A 89 12.28 2.84 -12.55
C ASN A 89 11.84 3.30 -13.95
N LEU A 90 11.21 2.45 -14.76
CA LEU A 90 10.60 2.88 -16.02
C LEU A 90 9.44 3.83 -15.75
N HIS A 91 9.31 4.80 -16.64
CA HIS A 91 8.21 5.75 -16.65
C HIS A 91 7.25 5.36 -17.77
N VAL A 92 6.08 4.89 -17.42
CA VAL A 92 5.04 4.40 -18.33
C VAL A 92 3.75 5.13 -18.03
N ASP A 93 3.04 5.60 -19.04
CA ASP A 93 1.76 6.31 -18.92
C ASP A 93 1.78 7.48 -17.90
N GLY A 94 2.88 8.23 -17.87
CA GLY A 94 3.01 9.40 -17.01
C GLY A 94 3.44 9.11 -15.56
N GLN A 95 3.75 7.85 -15.22
CA GLN A 95 4.08 7.45 -13.85
C GLN A 95 5.19 6.39 -13.82
N PHE A 96 5.96 6.33 -12.73
CA PHE A 96 6.92 5.24 -12.52
C PHE A 96 6.20 3.95 -12.15
N ILE A 97 6.65 2.80 -12.69
CA ILE A 97 6.06 1.47 -12.40
C ILE A 97 5.96 1.21 -10.88
N ARG A 98 6.99 1.52 -10.10
CA ARG A 98 6.92 1.38 -8.63
C ARG A 98 5.82 2.22 -7.96
N ILE A 99 5.41 3.35 -8.57
CA ILE A 99 4.33 4.19 -8.03
C ILE A 99 2.99 3.58 -8.44
N THR A 100 2.86 3.10 -9.67
CA THR A 100 1.69 2.38 -10.15
C THR A 100 1.42 1.15 -9.29
N ALA A 101 2.42 0.30 -9.03
CA ALA A 101 2.31 -0.87 -8.16
C ALA A 101 1.85 -0.49 -6.73
N ARG A 102 2.46 0.55 -6.15
CA ARG A 102 2.05 1.05 -4.83
C ARG A 102 0.58 1.48 -4.80
N ASP A 103 0.16 2.19 -5.83
CA ASP A 103 -1.21 2.71 -5.91
C ASP A 103 -2.20 1.56 -6.19
N SER A 104 -1.80 0.54 -6.99
CA SER A 104 -2.58 -0.69 -7.21
C SER A 104 -2.79 -1.47 -5.93
N ALA A 105 -1.75 -1.72 -5.14
CA ALA A 105 -1.85 -2.43 -3.86
C ALA A 105 -2.85 -1.74 -2.90
N MET A 106 -2.83 -0.41 -2.83
CA MET A 106 -3.78 0.35 -2.02
C MET A 106 -5.21 0.25 -2.55
N GLN A 107 -5.38 0.32 -3.87
CA GLN A 107 -6.70 0.23 -4.50
C GLN A 107 -7.32 -1.16 -4.30
N MET A 108 -6.54 -2.23 -4.45
CA MET A 108 -6.99 -3.60 -4.17
C MET A 108 -7.43 -3.74 -2.70
N ALA A 109 -6.63 -3.27 -1.76
CA ALA A 109 -6.98 -3.34 -0.33
C ALA A 109 -8.29 -2.60 -0.01
N ILE A 110 -8.53 -1.42 -0.60
CA ILE A 110 -9.77 -0.66 -0.43
C ILE A 110 -10.95 -1.39 -1.08
N HIS A 111 -10.76 -1.91 -2.29
CA HIS A 111 -11.76 -2.64 -3.03
C HIS A 111 -12.25 -3.87 -2.26
N ASP A 112 -11.32 -4.71 -1.85
CA ASP A 112 -11.64 -5.95 -1.15
C ASP A 112 -12.25 -5.69 0.23
N GLU A 113 -11.80 -4.64 0.93
CA GLU A 113 -12.41 -4.23 2.19
C GLU A 113 -13.87 -3.81 2.01
N ILE A 114 -14.21 -3.05 0.95
CA ILE A 114 -15.59 -2.63 0.68
C ILE A 114 -16.47 -3.85 0.44
N PHE A 115 -16.07 -4.78 -0.43
CA PHE A 115 -16.86 -5.97 -0.71
C PHE A 115 -16.91 -6.93 0.48
N TYR A 116 -15.85 -7.05 1.25
CA TYR A 116 -15.84 -7.81 2.49
C TYR A 116 -16.85 -7.26 3.52
N GLN A 117 -16.86 -5.94 3.74
CA GLN A 117 -17.84 -5.31 4.64
C GLN A 117 -19.28 -5.56 4.18
N MET A 118 -19.52 -5.51 2.87
CA MET A 118 -20.83 -5.82 2.29
C MET A 118 -21.20 -7.30 2.50
N ALA A 119 -20.25 -8.22 2.26
CA ALA A 119 -20.43 -9.66 2.48
C ALA A 119 -20.80 -9.97 3.93
N VAL A 120 -20.06 -9.41 4.89
CA VAL A 120 -20.31 -9.58 6.31
C VAL A 120 -21.69 -9.04 6.70
N LYS A 121 -22.05 -7.87 6.20
CA LYS A 121 -23.37 -7.25 6.48
C LYS A 121 -24.53 -8.11 5.98
N GLU A 122 -24.36 -8.77 4.85
CA GLU A 122 -25.40 -9.65 4.26
C GLU A 122 -25.27 -11.12 4.71
N ASN A 123 -24.42 -11.40 5.72
CA ASN A 123 -24.16 -12.73 6.26
C ASN A 123 -23.77 -13.76 5.17
N THR A 124 -22.97 -13.32 4.20
CA THR A 124 -22.44 -14.20 3.17
C THR A 124 -21.35 -15.08 3.77
N GLU A 125 -21.39 -16.38 3.46
CA GLU A 125 -20.40 -17.35 3.92
C GLU A 125 -19.77 -18.06 2.72
N LEU A 126 -18.53 -18.50 2.85
CA LEU A 126 -17.88 -19.36 1.87
C LEU A 126 -18.38 -20.79 2.00
N THR A 127 -18.57 -21.47 0.88
CA THR A 127 -18.83 -22.92 0.83
C THR A 127 -17.55 -23.69 1.17
N GLU A 128 -17.68 -24.99 1.43
CA GLU A 128 -16.53 -25.87 1.69
C GLU A 128 -15.54 -25.90 0.51
N ASP A 129 -16.05 -25.89 -0.72
CA ASP A 129 -15.19 -25.87 -1.93
C ASP A 129 -14.45 -24.52 -2.08
N GLU A 130 -15.12 -23.41 -1.80
CA GLU A 130 -14.48 -22.07 -1.83
C GLU A 130 -13.43 -21.94 -0.72
N ILE A 131 -13.69 -22.47 0.47
CA ILE A 131 -12.69 -22.53 1.56
C ILE A 131 -11.50 -23.39 1.14
N LYS A 132 -11.73 -24.52 0.51
CA LYS A 132 -10.66 -25.40 0.01
C LYS A 132 -9.83 -24.69 -1.05
N TYR A 133 -10.49 -24.00 -1.98
CA TYR A 133 -9.78 -23.18 -2.99
C TYR A 133 -8.93 -22.09 -2.35
N ALA A 134 -9.48 -21.34 -1.40
CA ALA A 134 -8.73 -20.32 -0.68
C ALA A 134 -7.50 -20.88 0.06
N LYS A 135 -7.62 -22.09 0.66
CA LYS A 135 -6.48 -22.78 1.29
C LYS A 135 -5.40 -23.20 0.29
N ASN A 136 -5.79 -23.62 -0.92
CA ASN A 136 -4.81 -23.88 -1.96
C ASN A 136 -4.09 -22.57 -2.37
N THR A 137 -4.84 -21.48 -2.54
CA THR A 137 -4.26 -20.17 -2.83
C THR A 137 -3.30 -19.71 -1.72
N GLN A 138 -3.57 -20.03 -0.44
CA GLN A 138 -2.63 -19.75 0.67
C GLN A 138 -1.32 -20.52 0.50
N ALA A 139 -1.38 -21.80 0.12
CA ALA A 139 -0.20 -22.62 -0.09
C ALA A 139 0.60 -22.17 -1.33
N ASP A 140 -0.09 -21.80 -2.42
CA ASP A 140 0.54 -21.28 -3.63
C ASP A 140 1.25 -19.94 -3.33
N PHE A 141 0.60 -19.04 -2.59
CA PHE A 141 1.20 -17.76 -2.20
C PHE A 141 2.43 -17.92 -1.29
N GLU A 142 2.40 -18.88 -0.36
CA GLU A 142 3.55 -19.20 0.51
C GLU A 142 4.72 -19.71 -0.35
N SER A 143 4.47 -20.62 -1.31
CA SER A 143 5.47 -21.11 -2.26
C SER A 143 6.05 -19.98 -3.13
N ASP A 144 5.19 -19.08 -3.63
CA ASP A 144 5.65 -17.92 -4.39
C ASP A 144 6.54 -17.00 -3.55
N MET A 145 6.19 -16.78 -2.27
CA MET A 145 7.03 -16.00 -1.36
C MET A 145 8.41 -16.63 -1.15
N GLU A 146 8.50 -17.97 -1.08
CA GLU A 146 9.78 -18.69 -1.00
C GLU A 146 10.59 -18.51 -2.29
N ASP A 147 9.97 -18.69 -3.44
CA ASP A 147 10.62 -18.58 -4.76
C ASP A 147 11.18 -17.16 -5.02
N PHE A 148 10.50 -16.13 -4.54
CA PHE A 148 10.97 -14.74 -4.62
C PHE A 148 11.85 -14.30 -3.44
N GLY A 149 12.11 -15.20 -2.47
CA GLY A 149 12.93 -14.89 -1.28
C GLY A 149 12.33 -13.84 -0.36
N GLN A 150 10.99 -13.80 -0.24
CA GLN A 150 10.24 -12.79 0.51
C GLN A 150 9.81 -13.24 1.91
N THR A 151 9.91 -14.53 2.23
CA THR A 151 9.36 -15.16 3.44
C THR A 151 9.71 -14.44 4.74
N ASP A 152 10.96 -13.98 4.88
CA ASP A 152 11.46 -13.34 6.10
C ASP A 152 11.68 -11.82 5.94
N LYS A 153 11.19 -11.21 4.87
CA LYS A 153 11.43 -9.77 4.61
C LYS A 153 10.54 -8.86 5.44
N LEU A 154 9.31 -9.28 5.65
CA LEU A 154 8.36 -8.57 6.50
C LEU A 154 8.16 -9.35 7.81
N ASN A 155 8.18 -8.61 8.94
CA ASN A 155 7.90 -9.17 10.26
C ASN A 155 6.39 -9.43 10.44
N VAL A 156 5.78 -10.10 9.47
CA VAL A 156 4.36 -10.42 9.39
C VAL A 156 4.20 -11.94 9.48
N LYS A 157 3.30 -12.39 10.33
CA LYS A 157 3.04 -13.82 10.50
C LYS A 157 2.32 -14.37 9.28
N GLN A 158 2.60 -15.62 8.91
CA GLN A 158 1.91 -16.33 7.83
C GLN A 158 0.37 -16.33 8.01
N SER A 159 -0.11 -16.40 9.25
CA SER A 159 -1.55 -16.33 9.53
C SER A 159 -2.21 -15.05 9.05
N VAL A 160 -1.50 -13.90 9.03
CA VAL A 160 -2.05 -12.62 8.54
C VAL A 160 -2.28 -12.66 7.02
N TYR A 161 -1.33 -13.25 6.27
CA TYR A 161 -1.51 -13.48 4.84
C TYR A 161 -2.68 -14.43 4.58
N ASN A 162 -2.76 -15.52 5.34
CA ASN A 162 -3.82 -16.51 5.23
C ASN A 162 -5.21 -15.91 5.53
N ASP A 163 -5.31 -15.10 6.57
CA ASP A 163 -6.55 -14.40 6.93
C ASP A 163 -6.96 -13.39 5.84
N THR A 164 -5.98 -12.69 5.26
CA THR A 164 -6.22 -11.77 4.15
C THR A 164 -6.73 -12.50 2.91
N ILE A 165 -6.17 -13.66 2.55
CA ILE A 165 -6.62 -14.48 1.41
C ILE A 165 -8.06 -14.97 1.63
N MET A 166 -8.40 -15.42 2.85
CA MET A 166 -9.78 -15.80 3.18
C MET A 166 -10.76 -14.64 3.06
N LYS A 167 -10.34 -13.46 3.51
CA LYS A 167 -11.11 -12.22 3.39
C LYS A 167 -11.34 -11.84 1.92
N ILE A 168 -10.31 -11.93 1.07
CA ILE A 168 -10.39 -11.70 -0.37
C ILE A 168 -11.36 -12.68 -1.01
N ALA A 169 -11.29 -13.97 -0.68
CA ALA A 169 -12.22 -14.97 -1.21
C ALA A 169 -13.69 -14.62 -0.91
N LEU A 170 -13.98 -14.18 0.31
CA LEU A 170 -15.33 -13.75 0.69
C LEU A 170 -15.75 -12.47 -0.04
N ALA A 171 -14.84 -11.51 -0.20
CA ALA A 171 -15.08 -10.27 -0.92
C ALA A 171 -15.37 -10.53 -2.41
N GLN A 172 -14.61 -11.40 -3.05
CA GLN A 172 -14.81 -11.80 -4.45
C GLN A 172 -16.15 -12.51 -4.65
N LYS A 173 -16.49 -13.45 -3.77
CA LYS A 173 -17.81 -14.10 -3.80
C LYS A 173 -18.93 -13.06 -3.76
N TYR A 174 -18.83 -12.11 -2.85
CA TYR A 174 -19.88 -11.09 -2.75
C TYR A 174 -19.87 -10.12 -3.93
N GLN A 175 -18.71 -9.80 -4.51
CA GLN A 175 -18.64 -9.04 -5.76
C GLN A 175 -19.42 -9.72 -6.88
N GLU A 176 -19.32 -11.05 -7.02
CA GLU A 176 -20.08 -11.81 -8.00
C GLU A 176 -21.59 -11.73 -7.74
N ILE A 177 -22.01 -11.97 -6.48
CA ILE A 177 -23.41 -11.85 -6.07
C ILE A 177 -23.93 -10.44 -6.36
N TYR A 178 -23.16 -9.42 -5.99
CA TYR A 178 -23.56 -8.04 -6.16
C TYR A 178 -23.64 -7.64 -7.64
N ALA A 179 -22.75 -8.15 -8.49
CA ALA A 179 -22.80 -7.95 -9.94
C ALA A 179 -24.06 -8.58 -10.53
N GLN A 180 -24.40 -9.80 -10.16
CA GLN A 180 -25.62 -10.49 -10.56
C GLN A 180 -26.88 -9.70 -10.14
N MET A 181 -26.93 -9.25 -8.90
CA MET A 181 -28.06 -8.45 -8.37
C MET A 181 -28.27 -7.14 -9.15
N ASN A 182 -27.22 -6.58 -9.71
CA ASN A 182 -27.27 -5.33 -10.48
C ASN A 182 -27.34 -5.56 -12.00
N GLY A 183 -27.38 -6.81 -12.47
CA GLY A 183 -27.50 -7.15 -13.89
C GLY A 183 -26.31 -6.72 -14.74
N VAL A 184 -25.11 -6.71 -14.16
CA VAL A 184 -23.86 -6.35 -14.84
C VAL A 184 -22.82 -7.46 -14.72
N SER A 185 -21.76 -7.42 -15.55
CA SER A 185 -20.66 -8.36 -15.43
C SER A 185 -19.86 -8.11 -14.14
N VAL A 186 -19.19 -9.15 -13.64
CA VAL A 186 -18.29 -9.06 -12.49
C VAL A 186 -17.19 -8.03 -12.74
N ASP A 187 -16.66 -7.97 -13.97
CA ASP A 187 -15.61 -7.03 -14.38
C ASP A 187 -16.01 -5.55 -14.21
N ALA A 188 -17.31 -5.24 -14.30
CA ALA A 188 -17.78 -3.88 -14.06
C ALA A 188 -17.52 -3.40 -12.63
N TYR A 189 -17.26 -4.35 -11.72
CA TYR A 189 -16.92 -4.10 -10.32
C TYR A 189 -15.45 -4.32 -9.98
N ASN A 190 -14.58 -4.63 -10.95
CA ASN A 190 -13.14 -4.57 -10.73
C ASN A 190 -12.71 -3.14 -10.35
N PHE A 191 -11.58 -2.94 -9.71
CA PHE A 191 -11.16 -1.64 -9.14
C PHE A 191 -11.05 -0.49 -10.18
N ASP A 192 -10.94 -0.80 -11.46
CA ASP A 192 -10.98 0.14 -12.59
C ASP A 192 -12.35 0.23 -13.28
N GLY A 193 -13.30 -0.65 -12.89
CA GLY A 193 -14.63 -0.74 -13.49
C GLY A 193 -15.55 0.45 -13.17
N ASP A 194 -16.43 0.77 -14.09
CA ASP A 194 -17.31 1.94 -13.97
C ASP A 194 -18.39 1.77 -12.88
N SER A 195 -18.87 0.55 -12.66
CA SER A 195 -19.81 0.26 -11.58
C SER A 195 -19.12 0.35 -10.21
N TYR A 196 -17.86 -0.12 -10.12
CA TYR A 196 -17.07 0.05 -8.91
C TYR A 196 -16.80 1.54 -8.61
N LYS A 197 -16.46 2.35 -9.60
CA LYS A 197 -16.28 3.81 -9.41
C LYS A 197 -17.52 4.47 -8.81
N LYS A 198 -18.73 4.00 -9.19
CA LYS A 198 -20.00 4.49 -8.60
C LYS A 198 -20.18 3.97 -7.16
N LEU A 199 -19.83 2.70 -6.90
CA LEU A 199 -19.88 2.12 -5.55
C LEU A 199 -18.88 2.82 -4.62
N LEU A 200 -17.66 3.07 -5.08
CA LEU A 200 -16.61 3.74 -4.32
C LEU A 200 -17.04 5.14 -3.85
N LYS A 201 -17.82 5.88 -4.65
CA LYS A 201 -18.37 7.20 -4.25
C LYS A 201 -19.38 7.12 -3.11
N LYS A 202 -19.96 5.96 -2.84
CA LYS A 202 -20.90 5.73 -1.72
C LYS A 202 -20.19 5.29 -0.45
N ASN A 203 -18.89 5.01 -0.54
CA ASN A 203 -18.05 4.60 0.58
C ASN A 203 -17.04 5.72 0.88
N SER A 204 -16.60 5.81 2.12
CA SER A 204 -15.56 6.75 2.52
C SER A 204 -14.24 6.00 2.70
N TYR A 205 -13.12 6.60 2.27
CA TYR A 205 -11.81 6.09 2.61
C TYR A 205 -10.81 7.22 2.84
N LYS A 206 -9.84 6.97 3.71
CA LYS A 206 -8.80 7.93 4.06
C LYS A 206 -7.45 7.24 4.16
N ILE A 207 -6.59 7.47 3.17
CA ILE A 207 -5.23 6.93 3.13
C ILE A 207 -4.31 7.79 4.02
N ASN A 208 -3.43 7.15 4.78
CA ASN A 208 -2.33 7.81 5.47
C ASN A 208 -1.25 8.21 4.45
N LYS A 209 -1.54 9.26 3.68
CA LYS A 209 -0.64 9.75 2.62
C LYS A 209 0.76 10.09 3.13
N ARG A 210 0.90 10.45 4.42
CA ARG A 210 2.20 10.80 5.01
C ARG A 210 3.17 9.61 5.02
N LEU A 211 2.68 8.41 5.34
CA LEU A 211 3.49 7.19 5.35
C LEU A 211 3.45 6.49 3.99
N TRP A 212 2.25 6.24 3.44
CA TRP A 212 2.07 5.42 2.25
C TRP A 212 2.86 5.90 1.03
N LYS A 213 2.89 7.21 0.77
CA LYS A 213 3.67 7.77 -0.36
C LYS A 213 5.18 7.49 -0.28
N ASN A 214 5.70 7.14 0.91
CA ASN A 214 7.09 6.84 1.14
C ASN A 214 7.38 5.33 1.18
N VAL A 215 6.37 4.46 0.99
CA VAL A 215 6.56 3.02 0.74
C VAL A 215 7.20 2.87 -0.63
N ARG A 216 8.37 2.24 -0.69
CA ARG A 216 9.16 2.12 -1.91
C ARG A 216 9.02 0.73 -2.52
N PHE A 217 7.99 0.54 -3.32
CA PHE A 217 7.77 -0.69 -4.06
C PHE A 217 8.98 -1.10 -4.91
N GLY A 218 9.22 -2.40 -5.01
CA GLY A 218 10.44 -3.01 -5.53
C GLY A 218 11.57 -3.13 -4.51
N LYS A 219 11.31 -2.72 -3.23
CA LYS A 219 12.29 -2.80 -2.12
C LYS A 219 11.64 -3.07 -0.76
N VAL A 220 10.36 -3.38 -0.70
CA VAL A 220 9.68 -3.66 0.57
C VAL A 220 9.91 -5.09 0.98
N SER A 221 9.71 -6.03 0.07
CA SER A 221 9.82 -7.46 0.32
C SER A 221 10.81 -8.20 -0.60
N LEU A 222 11.37 -7.55 -1.63
CA LEU A 222 12.22 -8.21 -2.64
C LEU A 222 13.73 -8.13 -2.35
N HIS A 223 14.23 -7.14 -1.60
CA HIS A 223 15.69 -6.92 -1.45
C HIS A 223 16.07 -6.53 -0.02
#